data_82343cd9bbdc53e8db5fde50f52b0299
#
_entry.id   82343cd9bbdc53e8db5fde50f52b0299
#
_cell.length_a   1.000
_cell.length_b   1.000
_cell.length_c   1.000
_cell.angle_alpha   90.00
_cell.angle_beta   90.00
_cell.angle_gamma   90.00
#
_symmetry.space_group_name_H-M   'P 1'
#
loop_
_entity.id
_entity.type
_entity.pdbx_description
1 polymer ?
#
loop_
_entity_poly.entity_id
_entity_poly.type
_entity_poly.pdbx_seq_one_letter_code
_entity_poly.pdbx_strand_id
1 'polypeptide(L)'
;MNFSIGSVGYNLDLMRGIWHDRCEYFELDGTPKFSDENGGTPGASPYENIVYIDFDGTNYRQTNVCFRGRPVHVRSFEAHLHEGILRFNKLGEGDGGHVGISGGIGVLIFTPMLIDEGWKRYSEPDFIKINGNTRSRNTMLYRHGKLVRTLSVVGHRLSPVADKRVSFDPRGTDGEVHDIQSVTGVFKK
;
A
#
# COMPACT_ATOMS: atom_id res chain seq x y z
N MET A 1 18.38 -12.60 8.11
CA MET A 1 19.01 -12.80 6.78
C MET A 1 19.82 -11.57 6.44
N ASN A 2 21.01 -11.74 5.82
CA ASN A 2 21.81 -10.58 5.40
C ASN A 2 21.56 -10.30 3.92
N PHE A 3 20.76 -9.29 3.63
CA PHE A 3 20.60 -8.79 2.27
C PHE A 3 21.71 -7.79 1.94
N SER A 4 22.12 -7.73 0.68
CA SER A 4 22.99 -6.65 0.21
C SER A 4 22.30 -5.30 0.38
N ILE A 5 23.03 -4.31 0.91
CA ILE A 5 22.51 -2.95 1.13
C ILE A 5 21.94 -2.39 -0.19
N GLY A 6 20.73 -1.85 -0.12
CA GLY A 6 20.03 -1.30 -1.26
C GLY A 6 19.39 -2.33 -2.21
N SER A 7 19.48 -3.65 -1.92
CA SER A 7 18.71 -4.65 -2.67
C SER A 7 17.22 -4.59 -2.36
N VAL A 8 16.40 -5.26 -3.17
CA VAL A 8 14.94 -5.37 -2.90
C VAL A 8 14.70 -5.99 -1.52
N GLY A 9 15.37 -7.12 -1.19
CA GLY A 9 15.21 -7.77 0.11
C GLY A 9 15.59 -6.87 1.29
N TYR A 10 16.68 -6.09 1.16
CA TYR A 10 17.07 -5.11 2.17
C TYR A 10 15.97 -4.05 2.38
N ASN A 11 15.44 -3.50 1.31
CA ASN A 11 14.40 -2.46 1.37
C ASN A 11 13.06 -3.01 1.89
N LEU A 12 12.72 -4.26 1.57
CA LEU A 12 11.55 -4.96 2.12
C LEU A 12 11.69 -5.16 3.64
N ASP A 13 12.89 -5.52 4.11
CA ASP A 13 13.16 -5.66 5.54
C ASP A 13 13.04 -4.32 6.27
N LEU A 14 13.51 -3.22 5.65
CA LEU A 14 13.28 -1.86 6.17
C LEU A 14 11.79 -1.49 6.20
N MET A 15 10.96 -2.05 5.34
CA MET A 15 9.54 -1.71 5.23
C MET A 15 8.64 -2.52 6.17
N ARG A 16 9.15 -3.57 6.82
CA ARG A 16 8.38 -4.41 7.75
C ARG A 16 7.76 -3.61 8.89
N GLY A 17 6.61 -4.09 9.38
CA GLY A 17 5.94 -3.54 10.54
C GLY A 17 4.52 -3.06 10.28
N ILE A 18 4.02 -2.26 11.21
CA ILE A 18 2.70 -1.63 11.13
C ILE A 18 2.90 -0.15 10.87
N TRP A 19 2.19 0.36 9.89
CA TRP A 19 2.28 1.75 9.47
C TRP A 19 0.90 2.41 9.51
N HIS A 20 0.88 3.65 9.96
CA HIS A 20 -0.23 4.57 9.82
C HIS A 20 0.06 5.49 8.64
N ASP A 21 -0.72 5.36 7.58
CA ASP A 21 -0.58 6.11 6.34
C ASP A 21 -1.71 7.14 6.19
N ARG A 22 -1.36 8.39 5.98
CA ARG A 22 -2.27 9.41 5.49
C ARG A 22 -2.16 9.48 3.97
N CYS A 23 -3.29 9.31 3.30
CA CYS A 23 -3.41 9.19 1.85
C CYS A 23 -4.16 10.39 1.28
N GLU A 24 -3.65 11.00 0.23
CA GLU A 24 -4.26 12.16 -0.41
C GLU A 24 -4.18 12.06 -1.92
N TYR A 25 -5.35 12.14 -2.58
CA TYR A 25 -5.44 12.15 -4.04
C TYR A 25 -5.31 13.57 -4.58
N PHE A 26 -4.73 13.66 -5.79
CA PHE A 26 -4.60 14.90 -6.54
C PHE A 26 -5.11 14.67 -7.96
N GLU A 27 -5.76 15.68 -8.51
CA GLU A 27 -6.06 15.78 -9.93
C GLU A 27 -4.76 16.04 -10.72
N LEU A 28 -4.82 15.97 -12.04
CA LEU A 28 -3.62 16.12 -12.89
C LEU A 28 -3.00 17.51 -12.86
N ASP A 29 -3.76 18.53 -12.49
CA ASP A 29 -3.29 19.90 -12.31
C ASP A 29 -2.65 20.14 -10.91
N GLY A 30 -2.59 19.08 -10.07
CA GLY A 30 -2.02 19.16 -8.72
C GLY A 30 -2.99 19.65 -7.66
N THR A 31 -4.26 19.91 -7.99
CA THR A 31 -5.25 20.27 -6.96
C THR A 31 -5.64 19.06 -6.12
N PRO A 32 -5.73 19.20 -4.78
CA PRO A 32 -6.21 18.11 -3.92
C PRO A 32 -7.63 17.72 -4.28
N LYS A 33 -7.87 16.40 -4.37
CA LYS A 33 -9.21 15.87 -4.59
C LYS A 33 -9.89 15.60 -3.26
N PHE A 34 -10.81 16.45 -2.89
CA PHE A 34 -11.63 16.28 -1.69
C PHE A 34 -12.77 15.29 -1.93
N SER A 35 -13.23 14.62 -0.84
CA SER A 35 -14.47 13.87 -0.87
C SER A 35 -15.65 14.82 -1.13
N ASP A 36 -16.61 14.40 -1.95
CA ASP A 36 -17.90 15.02 -1.93
C ASP A 36 -18.52 14.86 -0.53
N GLU A 37 -19.39 15.78 -0.13
CA GLU A 37 -20.01 15.84 1.20
C GLU A 37 -20.78 14.56 1.58
N ASN A 38 -21.02 13.65 0.63
CA ASN A 38 -21.75 12.41 0.82
C ASN A 38 -20.86 11.20 1.15
N GLY A 39 -19.54 11.38 1.24
CA GLY A 39 -18.62 10.37 1.80
C GLY A 39 -18.54 9.01 1.11
N GLY A 40 -19.15 8.88 -0.07
CA GLY A 40 -19.35 7.60 -0.72
C GLY A 40 -18.54 7.32 -1.96
N THR A 41 -17.84 8.30 -2.51
CA THR A 41 -17.12 8.10 -3.78
C THR A 41 -15.78 7.40 -3.56
N PRO A 42 -15.50 6.27 -4.24
CA PRO A 42 -14.18 5.67 -4.26
C PRO A 42 -13.15 6.69 -4.76
N GLY A 43 -12.21 7.05 -3.91
CA GLY A 43 -11.19 8.05 -4.22
C GLY A 43 -11.33 9.36 -3.45
N ALA A 44 -12.23 9.42 -2.47
CA ALA A 44 -12.30 10.54 -1.51
C ALA A 44 -10.97 10.71 -0.76
N SER A 45 -10.57 11.95 -0.54
CA SER A 45 -9.29 12.34 0.06
C SER A 45 -9.49 13.50 1.03
N PRO A 46 -8.70 13.63 2.08
CA PRO A 46 -7.74 12.65 2.57
C PRO A 46 -8.41 11.46 3.27
N TYR A 47 -7.68 10.33 3.39
CA TYR A 47 -8.12 9.17 4.17
C TYR A 47 -6.93 8.50 4.85
N GLU A 48 -7.23 7.68 5.86
CA GLU A 48 -6.23 6.99 6.66
C GLU A 48 -6.20 5.50 6.34
N ASN A 49 -5.01 4.91 6.37
CA ASN A 49 -4.78 3.48 6.26
C ASN A 49 -3.94 3.00 7.44
N ILE A 50 -4.25 1.81 7.94
CA ILE A 50 -3.28 1.01 8.69
C ILE A 50 -2.76 -0.08 7.76
N VAL A 51 -1.46 -0.17 7.64
CA VAL A 51 -0.79 -1.10 6.72
C VAL A 51 0.11 -2.03 7.50
N TYR A 52 -0.16 -3.32 7.40
CA TYR A 52 0.62 -4.39 8.00
C TYR A 52 1.52 -4.97 6.93
N ILE A 53 2.83 -4.97 7.16
CA ILE A 53 3.82 -5.48 6.23
C ILE A 53 4.68 -6.52 6.91
N ASP A 54 4.66 -7.73 6.39
CA ASP A 54 5.50 -8.84 6.81
C ASP A 54 6.37 -9.33 5.65
N PHE A 55 7.60 -9.72 5.98
CA PHE A 55 8.57 -10.26 5.04
C PHE A 55 9.49 -11.24 5.76
N ASP A 56 9.51 -12.50 5.32
CA ASP A 56 10.30 -13.58 5.92
C ASP A 56 11.64 -13.82 5.21
N GLY A 57 11.97 -12.97 4.23
CA GLY A 57 13.16 -13.08 3.39
C GLY A 57 12.87 -13.63 2.00
N THR A 58 11.71 -14.20 1.78
CA THR A 58 11.24 -14.72 0.49
C THR A 58 9.81 -14.27 0.21
N ASN A 59 8.93 -14.43 1.20
CA ASN A 59 7.51 -14.11 1.07
C ASN A 59 7.24 -12.73 1.64
N TYR A 60 6.61 -11.90 0.84
CA TYR A 60 6.10 -10.60 1.22
C TYR A 60 4.58 -10.66 1.36
N ARG A 61 4.07 -10.08 2.43
CA ARG A 61 2.63 -9.90 2.66
C ARG A 61 2.36 -8.48 3.10
N GLN A 62 1.35 -7.87 2.50
CA GLN A 62 0.86 -6.55 2.89
C GLN A 62 -0.64 -6.61 3.07
N THR A 63 -1.15 -6.08 4.17
CA THR A 63 -2.59 -5.92 4.39
C THR A 63 -2.87 -4.45 4.68
N ASN A 64 -3.72 -3.85 3.87
CA ASN A 64 -4.18 -2.47 4.03
C ASN A 64 -5.57 -2.47 4.65
N VAL A 65 -5.73 -1.78 5.76
CA VAL A 65 -7.03 -1.48 6.39
C VAL A 65 -7.34 -0.02 6.12
N CYS A 66 -8.28 0.23 5.23
CA CYS A 66 -8.55 1.54 4.69
C CYS A 66 -9.81 2.16 5.31
N PHE A 67 -9.66 3.32 5.90
CA PHE A 67 -10.71 4.07 6.60
C PHE A 67 -11.28 5.19 5.72
N ARG A 68 -11.84 4.84 4.58
CA ARG A 68 -12.50 5.78 3.63
C ARG A 68 -13.98 5.98 3.89
N GLY A 69 -14.47 5.73 5.05
CA GLY A 69 -15.89 5.71 5.34
C GLY A 69 -16.31 4.39 5.97
N ARG A 70 -17.59 4.06 5.92
CA ARG A 70 -18.11 2.77 6.39
C ARG A 70 -18.76 2.03 5.22
N PRO A 71 -18.48 0.72 5.02
CA PRO A 71 -17.60 -0.13 5.83
C PRO A 71 -16.11 0.17 5.60
N VAL A 72 -15.27 -0.28 6.55
CA VAL A 72 -13.81 -0.28 6.41
C VAL A 72 -13.42 -1.28 5.32
N HIS A 73 -12.51 -0.89 4.43
CA HIS A 73 -12.04 -1.74 3.35
C HIS A 73 -10.71 -2.40 3.69
N VAL A 74 -10.63 -3.72 3.54
CA VAL A 74 -9.40 -4.48 3.76
C VAL A 74 -8.93 -5.07 2.43
N ARG A 75 -7.64 -4.89 2.12
CA ARG A 75 -6.99 -5.51 0.95
C ARG A 75 -5.69 -6.15 1.37
N SER A 76 -5.45 -7.37 0.90
CA SER A 76 -4.20 -8.08 1.11
C SER A 76 -3.50 -8.33 -0.22
N PHE A 77 -2.18 -8.23 -0.17
CA PHE A 77 -1.28 -8.47 -1.29
C PHE A 77 -0.21 -9.45 -0.85
N GLU A 78 0.11 -10.39 -1.69
CA GLU A 78 1.18 -11.35 -1.49
C GLU A 78 2.15 -11.29 -2.66
N ALA A 79 3.43 -11.49 -2.37
CA ALA A 79 4.48 -11.50 -3.38
C ALA A 79 5.64 -12.40 -2.96
N HIS A 80 6.43 -12.81 -3.92
CA HIS A 80 7.61 -13.65 -3.77
C HIS A 80 8.86 -12.91 -4.25
N LEU A 81 9.90 -12.86 -3.42
CA LEU A 81 11.21 -12.39 -3.81
C LEU A 81 11.99 -13.56 -4.44
N HIS A 82 12.33 -13.42 -5.72
CA HIS A 82 13.14 -14.37 -6.46
C HIS A 82 14.14 -13.62 -7.35
N GLU A 83 15.41 -13.98 -7.31
CA GLU A 83 16.48 -13.36 -8.11
C GLU A 83 16.52 -11.82 -8.04
N GLY A 84 16.27 -11.27 -6.83
CA GLY A 84 16.30 -9.83 -6.60
C GLY A 84 15.09 -9.05 -7.10
N ILE A 85 14.06 -9.71 -7.59
CA ILE A 85 12.80 -9.14 -8.05
C ILE A 85 11.65 -9.64 -7.18
N LEU A 86 10.85 -8.74 -6.65
CA LEU A 86 9.61 -9.08 -5.97
C LEU A 86 8.50 -9.27 -7.01
N ARG A 87 7.85 -10.43 -7.03
CA ARG A 87 6.74 -10.73 -7.95
C ARG A 87 5.44 -10.87 -7.16
N PHE A 88 4.49 -9.98 -7.42
CA PHE A 88 3.18 -10.03 -6.79
C PHE A 88 2.29 -11.10 -7.40
N ASN A 89 1.51 -11.77 -6.56
CA ASN A 89 0.46 -12.65 -6.99
C ASN A 89 -0.64 -11.85 -7.70
N LYS A 90 -1.18 -12.40 -8.77
CA LYS A 90 -2.30 -11.78 -9.49
C LYS A 90 -3.54 -11.73 -8.60
N LEU A 91 -4.22 -10.59 -8.59
CA LEU A 91 -5.44 -10.35 -7.81
C LEU A 91 -6.71 -10.87 -8.50
N GLY A 92 -6.60 -11.37 -9.74
CA GLY A 92 -7.72 -11.92 -10.50
C GLY A 92 -7.49 -11.89 -12.02
N GLU A 93 -8.51 -12.28 -12.78
CA GLU A 93 -8.46 -12.20 -14.23
C GLU A 93 -8.27 -10.75 -14.71
N GLY A 94 -7.35 -10.55 -15.63
CA GLY A 94 -7.00 -9.24 -16.19
C GLY A 94 -6.07 -8.40 -15.33
N ASP A 95 -5.56 -8.94 -14.20
CA ASP A 95 -4.40 -8.39 -13.53
C ASP A 95 -3.13 -8.87 -14.26
N GLY A 96 -2.41 -7.95 -14.90
CA GLY A 96 -1.13 -8.22 -15.55
C GLY A 96 0.00 -8.58 -14.60
N GLY A 97 -0.25 -8.52 -13.28
CA GLY A 97 0.73 -8.68 -12.22
C GLY A 97 1.60 -7.44 -12.04
N HIS A 98 2.25 -7.38 -10.88
CA HIS A 98 3.19 -6.31 -10.53
C HIS A 98 4.52 -6.90 -10.10
N VAL A 99 5.57 -6.14 -10.28
CA VAL A 99 6.90 -6.44 -9.75
C VAL A 99 7.40 -5.31 -8.88
N GLY A 100 8.23 -5.68 -7.89
CA GLY A 100 8.97 -4.73 -7.07
C GLY A 100 10.46 -4.81 -7.42
N ILE A 101 11.04 -3.65 -7.67
CA ILE A 101 12.47 -3.46 -7.91
C ILE A 101 13.04 -2.43 -6.95
N SER A 102 14.36 -2.45 -6.77
CA SER A 102 15.03 -1.45 -5.94
C SER A 102 15.37 -0.21 -6.77
N GLY A 103 15.10 0.97 -6.19
CA GLY A 103 15.60 2.26 -6.68
C GLY A 103 16.82 2.77 -5.91
N GLY A 104 17.43 1.92 -5.08
CA GLY A 104 18.55 2.25 -4.21
C GLY A 104 18.21 2.05 -2.72
N ILE A 105 19.04 2.58 -1.83
CA ILE A 105 18.86 2.44 -0.38
C ILE A 105 17.58 3.16 0.08
N GLY A 106 16.68 2.41 0.71
CA GLY A 106 15.41 2.93 1.21
C GLY A 106 14.39 3.23 0.10
N VAL A 107 14.60 2.76 -1.13
CA VAL A 107 13.71 3.03 -2.26
C VAL A 107 13.23 1.74 -2.90
N LEU A 108 11.90 1.58 -3.00
CA LEU A 108 11.23 0.52 -3.75
C LEU A 108 10.33 1.13 -4.83
N ILE A 109 10.28 0.47 -5.96
CA ILE A 109 9.39 0.81 -7.07
C ILE A 109 8.54 -0.42 -7.38
N PHE A 110 7.23 -0.29 -7.24
CA PHE A 110 6.28 -1.33 -7.67
C PHE A 110 5.69 -0.91 -9.01
N THR A 111 5.73 -1.77 -9.98
CA THR A 111 5.30 -1.44 -11.35
C THR A 111 4.61 -2.63 -12.02
N PRO A 112 3.66 -2.40 -12.95
CA PRO A 112 3.07 -3.47 -13.73
C PRO A 112 4.12 -4.28 -14.49
N MET A 113 3.95 -5.60 -14.53
CA MET A 113 4.82 -6.51 -15.30
C MET A 113 4.61 -6.38 -16.81
N LEU A 114 3.36 -6.23 -17.23
CA LEU A 114 2.94 -6.17 -18.62
C LEU A 114 2.21 -4.85 -18.85
N ILE A 115 2.91 -3.91 -19.48
CA ILE A 115 2.37 -2.57 -19.74
C ILE A 115 1.11 -2.65 -20.61
N ASP A 116 1.10 -3.50 -21.63
CA ASP A 116 -0.02 -3.58 -22.59
C ASP A 116 -1.30 -4.17 -22.01
N GLU A 117 -1.22 -5.11 -21.08
CA GLU A 117 -2.40 -5.73 -20.46
C GLU A 117 -2.78 -5.06 -19.14
N GLY A 118 -1.81 -4.73 -18.29
CA GLY A 118 -2.04 -4.03 -17.02
C GLY A 118 -2.64 -2.63 -17.19
N TRP A 119 -2.32 -1.96 -18.31
CA TRP A 119 -2.81 -0.61 -18.59
C TRP A 119 -4.23 -0.54 -19.16
N LYS A 120 -4.78 -1.67 -19.59
CA LYS A 120 -6.16 -1.70 -20.16
C LYS A 120 -7.24 -1.37 -19.15
N ARG A 121 -7.05 -1.68 -17.86
CA ARG A 121 -8.05 -1.46 -16.82
C ARG A 121 -7.61 -0.43 -15.80
N TYR A 122 -6.66 -0.79 -14.98
CA TYR A 122 -6.19 0.03 -13.87
C TYR A 122 -4.76 -0.35 -13.52
N SER A 123 -3.89 0.61 -13.43
CA SER A 123 -2.50 0.41 -13.10
C SER A 123 -2.05 1.44 -12.08
N GLU A 124 -1.36 0.99 -11.06
CA GLU A 124 -0.90 1.80 -9.94
C GLU A 124 0.61 1.62 -9.72
N PRO A 125 1.48 2.16 -10.60
CA PRO A 125 2.89 2.18 -10.27
C PRO A 125 3.14 3.02 -9.03
N ASP A 126 3.86 2.43 -8.07
CA ASP A 126 4.20 3.05 -6.79
C ASP A 126 5.69 3.37 -6.73
N PHE A 127 6.03 4.55 -6.27
CA PHE A 127 7.36 4.92 -5.86
C PHE A 127 7.38 5.11 -4.33
N ILE A 128 8.11 4.26 -3.62
CA ILE A 128 8.13 4.20 -2.17
C ILE A 128 9.51 4.57 -1.66
N LYS A 129 9.58 5.54 -0.75
CA LYS A 129 10.80 5.92 -0.03
C LYS A 129 10.62 5.67 1.47
N ILE A 130 11.60 5.01 2.07
CA ILE A 130 11.61 4.63 3.49
C ILE A 130 12.79 5.34 4.16
N ASN A 131 12.55 6.01 5.28
CA ASN A 131 13.56 6.66 6.10
C ASN A 131 13.26 6.45 7.60
N GLY A 132 13.85 5.42 8.18
CA GLY A 132 13.61 5.05 9.57
C GLY A 132 12.13 4.73 9.84
N ASN A 133 11.50 5.54 10.68
CA ASN A 133 10.10 5.38 11.06
C ASN A 133 9.12 6.19 10.20
N THR A 134 9.58 6.75 9.09
CA THR A 134 8.74 7.44 8.13
C THR A 134 8.83 6.79 6.76
N ARG A 135 7.75 6.85 5.99
CA ARG A 135 7.76 6.49 4.58
C ARG A 135 6.92 7.47 3.78
N SER A 136 7.27 7.65 2.52
CA SER A 136 6.43 8.31 1.55
C SER A 136 6.17 7.38 0.38
N ARG A 137 4.99 7.47 -0.22
CA ARG A 137 4.63 6.76 -1.44
C ARG A 137 3.92 7.70 -2.39
N ASN A 138 4.33 7.67 -3.64
CA ASN A 138 3.63 8.34 -4.72
C ASN A 138 3.14 7.27 -5.70
N THR A 139 1.85 7.28 -5.96
CA THR A 139 1.18 6.34 -6.86
C THR A 139 0.60 7.11 -8.03
N MET A 140 0.88 6.65 -9.23
CA MET A 140 0.26 7.15 -10.44
C MET A 140 -0.88 6.22 -10.84
N LEU A 141 -2.11 6.76 -10.95
CA LEU A 141 -3.28 5.97 -11.27
C LEU A 141 -3.63 6.14 -12.74
N TYR A 142 -3.48 5.05 -13.47
CA TYR A 142 -3.82 5.00 -14.89
C TYR A 142 -5.11 4.23 -15.10
N ARG A 143 -5.91 4.69 -16.04
CA ARG A 143 -7.11 4.01 -16.52
C ARG A 143 -7.11 4.00 -18.04
N HIS A 144 -7.16 2.80 -18.64
CA HIS A 144 -7.07 2.64 -20.09
C HIS A 144 -5.86 3.36 -20.71
N GLY A 145 -4.69 3.21 -20.08
CA GLY A 145 -3.43 3.81 -20.55
C GLY A 145 -3.31 5.33 -20.33
N LYS A 146 -4.29 5.98 -19.73
CA LYS A 146 -4.27 7.41 -19.44
C LYS A 146 -4.07 7.63 -17.94
N LEU A 147 -3.13 8.51 -17.58
CA LEU A 147 -3.01 8.99 -16.21
C LEU A 147 -4.29 9.75 -15.85
N VAL A 148 -4.96 9.37 -14.76
CA VAL A 148 -6.22 9.99 -14.34
C VAL A 148 -6.09 10.78 -13.04
N ARG A 149 -5.13 10.42 -12.19
CA ARG A 149 -4.83 11.12 -10.93
C ARG A 149 -3.56 10.59 -10.31
N THR A 150 -3.09 11.26 -9.27
CA THR A 150 -1.99 10.78 -8.44
C THR A 150 -2.43 10.60 -7.00
N LEU A 151 -1.71 9.78 -6.25
CA LEU A 151 -1.91 9.56 -4.82
C LEU A 151 -0.59 9.81 -4.11
N SER A 152 -0.59 10.69 -3.14
CA SER A 152 0.51 10.90 -2.20
C SER A 152 0.18 10.23 -0.87
N VAL A 153 1.15 9.56 -0.29
CA VAL A 153 1.02 8.92 1.01
C VAL A 153 2.20 9.31 1.87
N VAL A 154 1.90 9.71 3.11
CA VAL A 154 2.91 9.87 4.17
C VAL A 154 2.56 8.88 5.28
N GLY A 155 3.51 8.02 5.63
CA GLY A 155 3.33 6.99 6.63
C GLY A 155 4.28 7.14 7.81
N HIS A 156 3.78 6.82 9.00
CA HIS A 156 4.55 6.70 10.23
C HIS A 156 4.48 5.27 10.76
N ARG A 157 5.62 4.73 11.17
CA ARG A 157 5.69 3.37 11.72
C ARG A 157 5.15 3.36 13.14
N LEU A 158 4.13 2.54 13.37
CA LEU A 158 3.55 2.28 14.70
C LEU A 158 4.29 1.15 15.41
N SER A 159 4.74 0.13 14.67
CA SER A 159 5.46 -1.02 15.21
C SER A 159 6.45 -1.57 14.18
N PRO A 160 7.66 -2.01 14.59
CA PRO A 160 8.59 -2.68 13.69
C PRO A 160 8.18 -4.13 13.37
N VAL A 161 7.20 -4.68 14.09
CA VAL A 161 6.70 -6.04 13.90
C VAL A 161 5.26 -5.97 13.41
N ALA A 162 4.95 -6.71 12.36
CA ALA A 162 3.59 -6.82 11.81
C ALA A 162 2.76 -7.80 12.65
N ASP A 163 2.39 -7.43 13.86
CA ASP A 163 1.47 -8.21 14.68
C ASP A 163 0.03 -7.90 14.24
N LYS A 164 -0.58 -8.86 13.56
CA LYS A 164 -1.95 -8.73 13.04
C LYS A 164 -3.04 -8.71 14.12
N ARG A 165 -2.68 -8.95 15.37
CA ARG A 165 -3.63 -8.88 16.48
C ARG A 165 -3.90 -7.45 16.93
N VAL A 166 -3.06 -6.52 16.52
CA VAL A 166 -3.16 -5.11 16.91
C VAL A 166 -3.60 -4.28 15.71
N SER A 167 -4.72 -3.60 15.83
CA SER A 167 -5.24 -2.66 14.84
C SER A 167 -5.45 -1.30 15.50
N PHE A 168 -5.25 -0.25 14.76
CA PHE A 168 -5.48 1.13 15.18
C PHE A 168 -6.50 1.78 14.25
N ASP A 169 -7.56 2.38 14.78
CA ASP A 169 -8.49 3.21 14.02
C ASP A 169 -8.13 4.70 14.22
N PRO A 170 -7.52 5.35 13.22
CA PRO A 170 -7.11 6.75 13.34
C PRO A 170 -8.29 7.73 13.45
N ARG A 171 -9.52 7.27 13.24
CA ARG A 171 -10.73 8.09 13.39
C ARG A 171 -11.28 8.05 14.81
N GLY A 172 -10.78 7.15 15.66
CA GLY A 172 -11.11 7.10 17.08
C GLY A 172 -10.55 8.32 17.79
N THR A 173 -11.34 8.93 18.67
CA THR A 173 -10.91 10.09 19.46
C THR A 173 -9.79 9.76 20.44
N ASP A 174 -9.62 8.49 20.78
CA ASP A 174 -8.73 8.02 21.86
C ASP A 174 -7.59 7.11 21.40
N GLY A 175 -7.43 6.93 20.07
CA GLY A 175 -6.38 6.05 19.54
C GLY A 175 -6.54 4.59 19.99
N GLU A 176 -7.76 4.12 20.13
CA GLU A 176 -8.04 2.76 20.58
C GLU A 176 -7.42 1.73 19.64
N VAL A 177 -6.66 0.83 20.22
CA VAL A 177 -6.08 -0.32 19.54
C VAL A 177 -7.14 -1.41 19.46
N HIS A 178 -7.64 -1.68 18.26
CA HIS A 178 -8.61 -2.74 18.02
C HIS A 178 -7.92 -4.02 17.53
N ASP A 179 -8.44 -5.17 17.95
CA ASP A 179 -8.01 -6.44 17.37
C ASP A 179 -8.43 -6.50 15.90
N ILE A 180 -7.46 -6.68 15.01
CA ILE A 180 -7.71 -6.75 13.57
C ILE A 180 -8.69 -7.86 13.19
N GLN A 181 -8.80 -8.92 13.98
CA GLN A 181 -9.79 -9.97 13.76
C GLN A 181 -11.22 -9.47 13.93
N SER A 182 -11.45 -8.52 14.85
CA SER A 182 -12.75 -7.87 15.01
C SER A 182 -13.10 -6.98 13.81
N VAL A 183 -12.11 -6.35 13.21
CA VAL A 183 -12.27 -5.49 12.01
C VAL A 183 -12.40 -6.33 10.74
N THR A 184 -11.61 -7.40 10.58
CA THR A 184 -11.63 -8.29 9.41
C THR A 184 -12.74 -9.32 9.43
N GLY A 185 -13.27 -9.69 10.60
CA GLY A 185 -14.39 -10.62 10.75
C GLY A 185 -15.69 -10.13 10.09
N VAL A 186 -15.81 -8.84 9.83
CA VAL A 186 -16.95 -8.24 9.12
C VAL A 186 -16.92 -8.54 7.60
N PHE A 187 -15.79 -9.02 7.05
CA PHE A 187 -15.59 -9.22 5.60
C PHE A 187 -15.59 -10.70 5.16
N LYS A 188 -15.86 -11.64 6.09
CA LYS A 188 -16.10 -13.04 5.72
C LYS A 188 -17.59 -13.27 5.42
N LYS A 189 -18.07 -12.69 4.34
CA LYS A 189 -19.30 -13.14 3.66
C LYS A 189 -19.17 -12.88 2.18
#